data_305137dd17932f60076b939e6dff5913
#
_entry.id   305137dd17932f60076b939e6dff5913
#
_cell.length_a   1.000
_cell.length_b   1.000
_cell.length_c   1.000
_cell.angle_alpha   90.00
_cell.angle_beta   90.00
_cell.angle_gamma   90.00
#
_symmetry.space_group_name_H-M   'P 1'
#
loop_
_entity.id
_entity.type
_entity.pdbx_description
1 polymer ?
#
loop_
_entity_poly.entity_id
_entity_poly.type
_entity_poly.pdbx_seq_one_letter_code
_entity_poly.pdbx_strand_id
1 'polypeptide(L)'
;MLMFAVAVVTTNNCMAQAQVGGPAPGQNPAPQAKPAAPPAPHDHSHMAKTKEEPSQAQKYFTDVELINQDGKKVRFYSDVLKGKTVVVNAFFTTCTSVCPPMNRNMEKIQEALGDRVGRDVFLVSITVDPENDTPARMKEYARKFHAGPGWIFLTGKKENLDWALYKLGQYVERKDDHKTIFIIGNEPTGLWKKAFGMANVVELVQVVESVVNDKGATR
;
A
#
# COMPACT_ATOMS: atom_id res chain seq x y z
N MET A 1 0.72 -16.81 -56.82
CA MET A 1 1.51 -18.04 -56.88
C MET A 1 2.64 -17.87 -55.85
N LEU A 2 2.42 -18.27 -54.61
CA LEU A 2 3.44 -18.36 -53.57
C LEU A 2 3.04 -19.53 -52.63
N MET A 3 3.97 -20.49 -52.54
CA MET A 3 3.79 -21.77 -51.88
C MET A 3 3.87 -21.66 -50.36
N PHE A 4 2.93 -22.29 -49.66
CA PHE A 4 3.04 -22.59 -48.24
C PHE A 4 3.87 -23.88 -48.05
N ALA A 5 4.92 -23.78 -47.24
CA ALA A 5 5.69 -24.94 -46.77
C ALA A 5 5.18 -25.32 -45.37
N VAL A 6 4.64 -26.53 -45.25
CA VAL A 6 4.21 -27.17 -44.01
C VAL A 6 5.39 -28.00 -43.48
N ALA A 7 5.86 -27.69 -42.30
CA ALA A 7 6.85 -28.50 -41.58
C ALA A 7 6.13 -29.50 -40.66
N VAL A 8 6.34 -30.79 -40.94
CA VAL A 8 5.87 -31.91 -40.11
C VAL A 8 6.93 -32.22 -39.07
N VAL A 9 6.56 -32.14 -37.80
CA VAL A 9 7.40 -32.56 -36.66
C VAL A 9 6.96 -34.00 -36.27
N THR A 10 7.88 -34.94 -36.44
CA THR A 10 7.71 -36.33 -36.02
C THR A 10 8.06 -36.52 -34.57
N THR A 11 7.15 -37.10 -33.81
CA THR A 11 7.36 -37.49 -32.40
C THR A 11 8.06 -38.86 -32.33
N ASN A 12 9.24 -38.90 -31.71
CA ASN A 12 9.91 -40.15 -31.35
C ASN A 12 9.48 -40.59 -29.96
N ASN A 13 8.83 -41.73 -29.88
CA ASN A 13 8.41 -42.43 -28.69
C ASN A 13 9.55 -43.40 -28.29
N CYS A 14 10.23 -43.19 -27.16
CA CYS A 14 11.26 -44.09 -26.64
C CYS A 14 10.68 -44.82 -25.41
N MET A 15 10.33 -46.10 -25.61
CA MET A 15 9.97 -47.04 -24.55
C MET A 15 11.24 -47.51 -23.85
N ALA A 16 11.39 -47.28 -22.57
CA ALA A 16 12.40 -47.91 -21.72
C ALA A 16 11.79 -49.09 -20.96
N GLN A 17 12.36 -50.26 -21.20
CA GLN A 17 11.98 -51.53 -20.59
C GLN A 17 12.51 -51.64 -19.16
N ALA A 18 11.64 -52.04 -18.23
CA ALA A 18 12.00 -52.34 -16.84
C ALA A 18 12.68 -53.73 -16.76
N GLN A 19 13.89 -53.80 -16.23
CA GLN A 19 14.55 -55.05 -15.83
C GLN A 19 14.31 -55.34 -14.35
N VAL A 20 13.78 -56.56 -14.11
CA VAL A 20 13.55 -57.10 -12.78
C VAL A 20 14.84 -57.78 -12.32
N GLY A 21 15.51 -57.24 -11.28
CA GLY A 21 16.65 -57.87 -10.60
C GLY A 21 16.19 -58.55 -9.32
N GLY A 22 16.47 -59.84 -9.19
CA GLY A 22 16.15 -60.64 -8.01
C GLY A 22 17.04 -60.36 -6.82
N PRO A 23 16.68 -60.87 -5.62
CA PRO A 23 17.31 -60.52 -4.36
C PRO A 23 18.62 -61.29 -4.09
N ALA A 24 19.64 -60.59 -3.58
CA ALA A 24 20.87 -61.17 -3.04
C ALA A 24 20.68 -61.63 -1.59
N PRO A 25 21.32 -62.75 -1.18
CA PRO A 25 21.17 -63.31 0.19
C PRO A 25 22.12 -62.69 1.19
N GLY A 26 21.58 -62.46 2.40
CA GLY A 26 22.35 -62.50 3.64
C GLY A 26 22.92 -61.18 4.14
N GLN A 27 22.11 -60.40 4.90
CA GLN A 27 22.65 -59.53 5.97
C GLN A 27 21.81 -59.70 7.24
N ASN A 28 22.50 -59.99 8.34
CA ASN A 28 21.93 -60.11 9.70
C ASN A 28 21.31 -58.76 10.15
N PRO A 29 20.19 -58.81 10.87
CA PRO A 29 19.58 -57.58 11.39
C PRO A 29 20.42 -57.02 12.55
N ALA A 30 20.76 -55.74 12.45
CA ALA A 30 21.34 -54.96 13.53
C ALA A 30 20.33 -54.78 14.69
N PRO A 31 20.77 -54.61 15.93
CA PRO A 31 19.88 -54.48 17.08
C PRO A 31 19.04 -53.22 16.98
N GLN A 32 17.72 -53.37 17.14
CA GLN A 32 16.75 -52.27 17.12
C GLN A 32 16.99 -51.39 18.36
N ALA A 33 17.34 -50.12 18.11
CA ALA A 33 17.37 -49.11 19.13
C ALA A 33 15.94 -48.81 19.64
N LYS A 34 15.81 -48.80 20.96
CA LYS A 34 14.58 -48.47 21.67
C LYS A 34 14.06 -47.09 21.26
N PRO A 35 12.76 -46.91 20.97
CA PRO A 35 12.24 -45.61 20.61
C PRO A 35 12.48 -44.59 21.74
N ALA A 36 13.04 -43.43 21.39
CA ALA A 36 13.17 -42.30 22.28
C ALA A 36 11.77 -41.78 22.66
N ALA A 37 11.58 -41.44 23.92
CA ALA A 37 10.36 -40.86 24.45
C ALA A 37 10.04 -39.56 23.69
N PRO A 38 8.74 -39.25 23.44
CA PRO A 38 8.36 -37.99 22.78
C PRO A 38 8.82 -36.81 23.64
N PRO A 39 9.29 -35.71 23.00
CA PRO A 39 9.61 -34.48 23.73
C PRO A 39 8.37 -33.94 24.44
N ALA A 40 8.57 -33.43 25.64
CA ALA A 40 7.52 -32.82 26.45
C ALA A 40 6.87 -31.68 25.67
N PRO A 41 5.55 -31.44 25.83
CA PRO A 41 4.88 -30.34 25.17
C PRO A 41 5.50 -29.03 25.63
N HIS A 42 6.05 -28.26 24.65
CA HIS A 42 6.49 -26.92 24.90
C HIS A 42 5.24 -26.06 25.17
N ASP A 43 5.17 -25.57 26.40
CA ASP A 43 4.12 -24.62 26.83
C ASP A 43 4.32 -23.29 26.11
N HIS A 44 3.47 -23.03 25.10
CA HIS A 44 3.39 -21.78 24.36
C HIS A 44 2.47 -20.73 25.02
N SER A 45 2.15 -20.89 26.31
CA SER A 45 1.15 -20.08 27.01
C SER A 45 1.61 -18.68 27.45
N HIS A 46 2.82 -18.20 27.06
CA HIS A 46 3.32 -16.89 27.45
C HIS A 46 3.70 -15.97 26.27
N MET A 47 2.88 -15.93 25.23
CA MET A 47 2.80 -14.72 24.40
C MET A 47 1.70 -13.81 24.92
N ALA A 48 1.92 -13.25 26.12
CA ALA A 48 1.22 -12.05 26.53
C ALA A 48 1.53 -11.00 25.46
N LYS A 49 0.49 -10.58 24.71
CA LYS A 49 0.54 -9.36 23.88
C LYS A 49 0.85 -8.21 24.83
N THR A 50 2.12 -7.88 24.99
CA THR A 50 2.54 -6.63 25.58
C THR A 50 1.82 -5.54 24.82
N LYS A 51 0.92 -4.80 25.47
CA LYS A 51 0.35 -3.57 24.92
C LYS A 51 1.53 -2.64 24.66
N GLU A 52 2.00 -2.62 23.41
CA GLU A 52 3.01 -1.68 22.99
C GLU A 52 2.48 -0.29 23.25
N GLU A 53 3.21 0.50 24.05
CA GLU A 53 2.85 1.90 24.28
C GLU A 53 2.75 2.64 22.93
N PRO A 54 1.69 3.46 22.73
CA PRO A 54 1.51 4.18 21.48
C PRO A 54 2.73 5.04 21.15
N SER A 55 3.24 4.94 19.92
CA SER A 55 4.35 5.78 19.44
C SER A 55 3.99 7.27 19.49
N GLN A 56 5.00 8.16 19.47
CA GLN A 56 4.77 9.61 19.40
C GLN A 56 3.92 9.99 18.18
N ALA A 57 4.17 9.35 17.02
CA ALA A 57 3.39 9.54 15.80
C ALA A 57 1.93 9.09 16.00
N GLN A 58 1.70 7.94 16.66
CA GLN A 58 0.35 7.46 16.96
C GLN A 58 -0.41 8.40 17.91
N LYS A 59 0.27 8.95 18.93
CA LYS A 59 -0.32 9.95 19.84
C LYS A 59 -0.65 11.24 19.11
N TYR A 60 0.15 11.63 18.12
CA TYR A 60 -0.07 12.85 17.32
C TYR A 60 -1.19 12.70 16.30
N PHE A 61 -1.11 11.69 15.41
CA PHE A 61 -2.07 11.51 14.30
C PHE A 61 -3.38 10.88 14.74
N THR A 62 -3.39 10.03 15.76
CA THR A 62 -4.55 9.31 16.29
C THR A 62 -5.22 8.36 15.30
N ASP A 63 -6.06 7.47 15.80
CA ASP A 63 -6.78 6.47 14.99
C ASP A 63 -8.26 6.85 14.82
N VAL A 64 -8.52 8.06 14.33
CA VAL A 64 -9.89 8.40 13.92
C VAL A 64 -10.35 7.50 12.79
N GLU A 65 -11.59 7.04 12.84
CA GLU A 65 -12.18 6.16 11.82
C GLU A 65 -12.57 6.97 10.59
N LEU A 66 -12.06 6.58 9.43
CA LEU A 66 -12.40 7.09 8.11
C LEU A 66 -12.99 5.95 7.26
N ILE A 67 -13.50 6.28 6.08
CA ILE A 67 -14.09 5.32 5.13
C ILE A 67 -13.41 5.52 3.78
N ASN A 68 -12.92 4.44 3.17
CA ASN A 68 -12.30 4.54 1.85
C ASN A 68 -13.35 4.47 0.71
N GLN A 69 -12.89 4.65 -0.54
CA GLN A 69 -13.74 4.60 -1.75
C GLN A 69 -14.45 3.25 -1.98
N ASP A 70 -14.07 2.18 -1.29
CA ASP A 70 -14.72 0.87 -1.33
C ASP A 70 -15.71 0.66 -0.18
N GLY A 71 -15.96 1.71 0.63
CA GLY A 71 -16.86 1.66 1.78
C GLY A 71 -16.26 0.97 3.00
N LYS A 72 -14.96 0.64 2.99
CA LYS A 72 -14.29 0.00 4.12
C LYS A 72 -13.85 1.04 5.15
N LYS A 73 -14.07 0.73 6.41
CA LYS A 73 -13.55 1.51 7.53
C LYS A 73 -12.04 1.33 7.65
N VAL A 74 -11.34 2.42 7.85
CA VAL A 74 -9.88 2.47 8.04
C VAL A 74 -9.54 3.41 9.20
N ARG A 75 -8.51 3.07 9.95
CA ARG A 75 -7.97 3.91 11.03
C ARG A 75 -6.90 4.81 10.45
N PHE A 76 -7.01 6.10 10.70
CA PHE A 76 -6.16 7.10 10.04
C PHE A 76 -4.68 6.86 10.26
N TYR A 77 -4.23 6.66 11.51
CA TYR A 77 -2.82 6.37 11.73
C TYR A 77 -2.46 4.93 11.39
N SER A 78 -3.12 3.95 12.01
CA SER A 78 -2.70 2.55 11.95
C SER A 78 -2.80 1.92 10.56
N ASP A 79 -3.81 2.31 9.77
CA ASP A 79 -4.07 1.68 8.47
C ASP A 79 -3.58 2.54 7.29
N VAL A 80 -3.50 3.88 7.47
CA VAL A 80 -3.14 4.80 6.37
C VAL A 80 -1.69 5.29 6.47
N LEU A 81 -1.19 5.64 7.66
CA LEU A 81 0.11 6.29 7.82
C LEU A 81 1.21 5.37 8.35
N LYS A 82 0.91 4.54 9.35
CA LYS A 82 1.91 3.75 10.10
C LYS A 82 2.78 2.90 9.17
N GLY A 83 4.10 3.08 9.27
CA GLY A 83 5.09 2.34 8.52
C GLY A 83 5.15 2.68 7.02
N LYS A 84 4.53 3.79 6.58
CA LYS A 84 4.40 4.12 5.16
C LYS A 84 5.00 5.48 4.83
N THR A 85 5.41 5.60 3.56
CA THR A 85 5.58 6.90 2.92
C THR A 85 4.28 7.25 2.21
N VAL A 86 3.78 8.47 2.41
CA VAL A 86 2.50 8.92 1.85
C VAL A 86 2.63 10.25 1.11
N VAL A 87 1.85 10.41 0.04
CA VAL A 87 1.59 11.70 -0.61
C VAL A 87 0.12 12.02 -0.41
N VAL A 88 -0.18 13.07 0.35
CA VAL A 88 -1.55 13.41 0.75
C VAL A 88 -1.99 14.72 0.13
N ASN A 89 -3.21 14.76 -0.43
CA ASN A 89 -3.90 15.98 -0.81
C ASN A 89 -5.31 16.06 -0.22
N ALA A 90 -5.78 17.28 -0.01
CA ALA A 90 -7.18 17.57 0.23
C ALA A 90 -7.91 17.80 -1.10
N PHE A 91 -9.16 17.34 -1.24
CA PHE A 91 -9.95 17.49 -2.45
C PHE A 91 -11.45 17.47 -2.14
N PHE A 92 -12.29 17.74 -3.14
CA PHE A 92 -13.70 17.36 -3.15
C PHE A 92 -14.17 17.11 -4.59
N THR A 93 -15.12 16.18 -4.77
CA THR A 93 -15.49 15.68 -6.12
C THR A 93 -16.18 16.70 -7.00
N THR A 94 -16.82 17.71 -6.39
CA THR A 94 -17.53 18.79 -7.10
C THR A 94 -16.65 20.01 -7.40
N CYS A 95 -15.37 19.99 -7.02
CA CYS A 95 -14.41 21.03 -7.37
C CYS A 95 -14.14 21.05 -8.88
N THR A 96 -14.31 22.21 -9.51
CA THR A 96 -14.06 22.39 -10.96
C THR A 96 -12.81 23.20 -11.26
N SER A 97 -12.13 23.75 -10.25
CA SER A 97 -10.97 24.64 -10.40
C SER A 97 -9.63 23.92 -10.16
N VAL A 98 -9.18 23.86 -8.91
CA VAL A 98 -7.83 23.40 -8.55
C VAL A 98 -7.69 21.89 -8.32
N CYS A 99 -8.79 21.20 -7.91
CA CYS A 99 -8.70 19.76 -7.68
C CYS A 99 -8.37 18.94 -8.94
N PRO A 100 -8.99 19.20 -10.13
CA PRO A 100 -8.67 18.44 -11.33
C PRO A 100 -7.19 18.52 -11.72
N PRO A 101 -6.53 19.69 -11.83
CA PRO A 101 -5.09 19.74 -12.15
C PRO A 101 -4.22 19.13 -11.05
N MET A 102 -4.56 19.29 -9.77
CA MET A 102 -3.84 18.62 -8.68
C MET A 102 -3.90 17.09 -8.80
N ASN A 103 -5.09 16.53 -9.04
CA ASN A 103 -5.25 15.10 -9.18
C ASN A 103 -4.62 14.57 -10.48
N ARG A 104 -4.53 15.37 -11.55
CA ARG A 104 -3.70 15.05 -12.72
C ARG A 104 -2.21 14.96 -12.37
N ASN A 105 -1.73 15.81 -11.47
CA ASN A 105 -0.36 15.69 -10.98
C ASN A 105 -0.17 14.44 -10.10
N MET A 106 -1.17 14.08 -9.27
CA MET A 106 -1.15 12.80 -8.52
C MET A 106 -1.11 11.59 -9.47
N GLU A 107 -1.90 11.59 -10.53
CA GLU A 107 -1.87 10.57 -11.58
C GLU A 107 -0.49 10.44 -12.22
N LYS A 108 0.13 11.57 -12.60
CA LYS A 108 1.48 11.58 -13.18
C LYS A 108 2.56 11.14 -12.18
N ILE A 109 2.41 11.46 -10.90
CA ILE A 109 3.27 10.94 -9.84
C ILE A 109 3.12 9.41 -9.75
N GLN A 110 1.89 8.89 -9.80
CA GLN A 110 1.62 7.46 -9.84
C GLN A 110 2.31 6.79 -11.03
N GLU A 111 2.17 7.35 -12.23
CA GLU A 111 2.79 6.85 -13.46
C GLU A 111 4.32 6.84 -13.36
N ALA A 112 4.92 7.93 -12.88
CA ALA A 112 6.37 8.07 -12.75
C ALA A 112 6.98 7.09 -11.73
N LEU A 113 6.27 6.81 -10.64
CA LEU A 113 6.72 5.90 -9.60
C LEU A 113 6.39 4.42 -9.89
N GLY A 114 5.44 4.16 -10.80
CA GLY A 114 5.08 2.82 -11.25
C GLY A 114 4.79 1.85 -10.10
N ASP A 115 5.42 0.68 -10.12
CA ASP A 115 5.22 -0.39 -9.12
C ASP A 115 5.62 -0.03 -7.69
N ARG A 116 6.23 1.13 -7.47
CA ARG A 116 6.54 1.64 -6.13
C ARG A 116 5.27 2.13 -5.42
N VAL A 117 4.24 2.56 -6.16
CA VAL A 117 2.95 2.97 -5.60
C VAL A 117 2.20 1.74 -5.10
N GLY A 118 1.80 1.76 -3.84
CA GLY A 118 1.17 0.63 -3.15
C GLY A 118 2.16 -0.33 -2.49
N ARG A 119 3.48 -0.11 -2.68
CA ARG A 119 4.55 -0.85 -2.01
C ARG A 119 5.44 0.06 -1.16
N ASP A 120 6.07 1.05 -1.77
CA ASP A 120 7.04 1.95 -1.13
C ASP A 120 6.41 3.31 -0.76
N VAL A 121 5.41 3.73 -1.52
CA VAL A 121 4.68 4.99 -1.35
C VAL A 121 3.20 4.80 -1.61
N PHE A 122 2.38 5.50 -0.86
CA PHE A 122 0.92 5.47 -0.99
C PHE A 122 0.39 6.87 -1.27
N LEU A 123 -0.57 6.97 -2.19
CA LEU A 123 -1.25 8.21 -2.50
C LEU A 123 -2.56 8.26 -1.72
N VAL A 124 -2.84 9.39 -1.08
CA VAL A 124 -3.98 9.54 -0.17
C VAL A 124 -4.70 10.83 -0.50
N SER A 125 -5.95 10.74 -0.93
CA SER A 125 -6.81 11.90 -1.17
C SER A 125 -7.90 11.94 -0.09
N ILE A 126 -7.93 13.02 0.71
CA ILE A 126 -8.89 13.19 1.81
C ILE A 126 -9.90 14.25 1.44
N THR A 127 -11.19 13.92 1.48
CA THR A 127 -12.23 14.90 1.15
C THR A 127 -12.39 15.97 2.23
N VAL A 128 -12.71 17.18 1.79
CA VAL A 128 -13.19 18.29 2.64
C VAL A 128 -14.70 18.49 2.57
N ASP A 129 -15.42 17.65 1.80
CA ASP A 129 -16.86 17.74 1.55
C ASP A 129 -17.57 16.38 1.72
N PRO A 130 -17.54 15.79 2.95
CA PRO A 130 -18.08 14.45 3.19
C PRO A 130 -19.58 14.32 2.93
N GLU A 131 -20.33 15.41 2.96
CA GLU A 131 -21.78 15.40 2.68
C GLU A 131 -22.05 15.01 1.22
N ASN A 132 -21.20 15.43 0.32
CA ASN A 132 -21.31 15.14 -1.12
C ASN A 132 -20.46 13.95 -1.54
N ASP A 133 -19.30 13.73 -0.91
CA ASP A 133 -18.30 12.78 -1.34
C ASP A 133 -18.51 11.40 -0.67
N THR A 134 -19.56 10.72 -1.10
CA THR A 134 -19.82 9.33 -0.72
C THR A 134 -18.74 8.39 -1.28
N PRO A 135 -18.54 7.20 -0.69
CA PRO A 135 -17.60 6.21 -1.24
C PRO A 135 -17.83 5.91 -2.73
N ALA A 136 -19.09 5.79 -3.16
CA ALA A 136 -19.43 5.54 -4.56
C ALA A 136 -19.00 6.69 -5.48
N ARG A 137 -19.24 7.95 -5.08
CA ARG A 137 -18.80 9.14 -5.85
C ARG A 137 -17.28 9.24 -5.90
N MET A 138 -16.60 8.99 -4.78
CA MET A 138 -15.14 8.98 -4.76
C MET A 138 -14.56 7.86 -5.63
N LYS A 139 -15.18 6.69 -5.66
CA LYS A 139 -14.76 5.58 -6.53
C LYS A 139 -14.90 5.95 -8.02
N GLU A 140 -15.98 6.65 -8.39
CA GLU A 140 -16.16 7.17 -9.74
C GLU A 140 -15.12 8.27 -10.05
N TYR A 141 -14.88 9.17 -9.11
CA TYR A 141 -13.87 10.23 -9.25
C TYR A 141 -12.46 9.65 -9.42
N ALA A 142 -12.08 8.67 -8.62
CA ALA A 142 -10.81 7.96 -8.71
C ALA A 142 -10.57 7.36 -10.11
N ARG A 143 -11.60 6.80 -10.74
CA ARG A 143 -11.51 6.26 -12.11
C ARG A 143 -11.15 7.32 -13.16
N LYS A 144 -11.58 8.58 -12.98
CA LYS A 144 -11.26 9.69 -13.89
C LYS A 144 -9.78 10.03 -13.92
N PHE A 145 -9.04 9.64 -12.88
CA PHE A 145 -7.60 9.84 -12.72
C PHE A 145 -6.82 8.52 -12.74
N HIS A 146 -7.41 7.45 -13.26
CA HIS A 146 -6.79 6.12 -13.36
C HIS A 146 -6.11 5.68 -12.07
N ALA A 147 -6.74 6.00 -10.91
CA ALA A 147 -6.20 5.64 -9.61
C ALA A 147 -6.08 4.13 -9.49
N GLY A 148 -4.86 3.65 -9.36
CA GLY A 148 -4.50 2.25 -9.21
C GLY A 148 -4.42 1.81 -7.75
N PRO A 149 -4.03 0.55 -7.51
CA PRO A 149 -3.73 0.05 -6.18
C PRO A 149 -2.67 0.93 -5.50
N GLY A 150 -2.91 1.35 -4.26
CA GLY A 150 -2.01 2.25 -3.53
C GLY A 150 -2.41 3.73 -3.60
N TRP A 151 -3.44 4.09 -4.36
CA TRP A 151 -4.09 5.39 -4.26
C TRP A 151 -5.47 5.25 -3.63
N ILE A 152 -5.62 5.75 -2.39
CA ILE A 152 -6.86 5.68 -1.62
C ILE A 152 -7.52 7.04 -1.50
N PHE A 153 -8.84 7.04 -1.54
CA PHE A 153 -9.69 8.22 -1.33
C PHE A 153 -10.47 8.02 -0.04
N LEU A 154 -10.45 9.03 0.84
CA LEU A 154 -10.99 8.93 2.18
C LEU A 154 -12.12 9.92 2.41
N THR A 155 -13.23 9.43 2.97
CA THR A 155 -14.35 10.18 3.51
C THR A 155 -14.65 9.69 4.93
N GLY A 156 -15.74 10.15 5.54
CA GLY A 156 -16.16 9.70 6.87
C GLY A 156 -16.96 10.76 7.60
N LYS A 157 -17.01 10.66 8.91
CA LYS A 157 -17.62 11.69 9.74
C LYS A 157 -16.80 12.98 9.63
N LYS A 158 -17.49 14.12 9.50
CA LYS A 158 -16.84 15.42 9.33
C LYS A 158 -15.80 15.70 10.43
N GLU A 159 -16.12 15.42 11.67
CA GLU A 159 -15.22 15.66 12.80
C GLU A 159 -13.92 14.84 12.69
N ASN A 160 -14.00 13.61 12.20
CA ASN A 160 -12.84 12.74 12.01
C ASN A 160 -11.97 13.20 10.84
N LEU A 161 -12.59 13.67 9.74
CA LEU A 161 -11.89 14.25 8.59
C LEU A 161 -11.21 15.57 8.97
N ASP A 162 -11.93 16.44 9.65
CA ASP A 162 -11.40 17.72 10.13
C ASP A 162 -10.18 17.50 11.04
N TRP A 163 -10.25 16.50 11.91
CA TRP A 163 -9.14 16.14 12.78
C TRP A 163 -7.93 15.62 12.00
N ALA A 164 -8.15 14.69 11.06
CA ALA A 164 -7.08 14.15 10.21
C ALA A 164 -6.40 15.26 9.39
N LEU A 165 -7.21 16.13 8.76
CA LEU A 165 -6.73 17.28 7.99
C LEU A 165 -6.00 18.30 8.87
N TYR A 166 -6.49 18.54 10.09
CA TYR A 166 -5.82 19.42 11.07
C TYR A 166 -4.42 18.90 11.40
N LYS A 167 -4.28 17.61 11.68
CA LYS A 167 -2.98 16.99 11.97
C LYS A 167 -2.00 17.04 10.80
N LEU A 168 -2.52 17.05 9.58
CA LEU A 168 -1.72 17.22 8.35
C LEU A 168 -1.49 18.71 7.99
N GLY A 169 -2.05 19.65 8.77
CA GLY A 169 -1.99 21.08 8.46
C GLY A 169 -2.77 21.48 7.20
N GLN A 170 -3.79 20.70 6.83
CA GLN A 170 -4.66 20.86 5.66
C GLN A 170 -6.10 21.26 6.01
N TYR A 171 -6.43 21.36 7.29
CA TYR A 171 -7.78 21.77 7.73
C TYR A 171 -8.16 23.14 7.18
N VAL A 172 -9.40 23.26 6.74
CA VAL A 172 -10.06 24.49 6.32
C VAL A 172 -11.50 24.49 6.85
N GLU A 173 -12.01 25.65 7.18
CA GLU A 173 -13.39 25.81 7.64
C GLU A 173 -14.38 25.67 6.47
N ARG A 174 -14.05 26.26 5.32
CA ARG A 174 -14.83 26.20 4.10
C ARG A 174 -14.09 25.35 3.06
N LYS A 175 -14.81 24.46 2.39
CA LYS A 175 -14.21 23.55 1.39
C LYS A 175 -13.50 24.29 0.24
N ASP A 176 -13.99 25.48 -0.11
CA ASP A 176 -13.40 26.29 -1.21
C ASP A 176 -12.03 26.89 -0.84
N ASP A 177 -11.71 26.95 0.45
CA ASP A 177 -10.43 27.45 0.97
C ASP A 177 -9.36 26.33 1.10
N HIS A 178 -9.66 25.10 0.58
CA HIS A 178 -8.72 23.99 0.68
C HIS A 178 -7.39 24.30 -0.01
N LYS A 179 -6.31 23.85 0.62
CA LYS A 179 -4.95 24.23 0.22
C LYS A 179 -4.49 23.46 -1.00
N THR A 180 -3.89 24.17 -1.96
CA THR A 180 -3.32 23.61 -3.18
C THR A 180 -1.90 23.07 -2.91
N ILE A 181 -1.75 22.19 -1.92
CA ILE A 181 -0.47 21.59 -1.53
C ILE A 181 -0.58 20.08 -1.36
N PHE A 182 0.53 19.40 -1.63
CA PHE A 182 0.74 18.02 -1.22
C PHE A 182 1.51 17.98 0.09
N ILE A 183 1.13 17.09 0.99
CA ILE A 183 1.90 16.71 2.16
C ILE A 183 2.56 15.38 1.85
N ILE A 184 3.89 15.34 1.89
CA ILE A 184 4.66 14.14 1.55
C ILE A 184 5.40 13.74 2.83
N GLY A 185 5.09 12.56 3.36
CA GLY A 185 5.59 12.12 4.65
C GLY A 185 6.13 10.70 4.62
N ASN A 186 7.29 10.49 5.23
CA ASN A 186 7.84 9.19 5.55
C ASN A 186 7.65 8.99 7.07
N GLU A 187 6.61 8.24 7.44
CA GLU A 187 6.25 8.07 8.85
C GLU A 187 7.38 7.37 9.64
N PRO A 188 8.02 6.30 9.13
CA PRO A 188 9.14 5.65 9.80
C PRO A 188 10.31 6.56 10.15
N THR A 189 10.65 7.52 9.28
CA THR A 189 11.80 8.42 9.51
C THR A 189 11.41 9.75 10.14
N GLY A 190 10.11 10.09 10.11
CA GLY A 190 9.58 11.36 10.60
C GLY A 190 9.85 12.54 9.64
N LEU A 191 10.32 12.30 8.40
CA LEU A 191 10.52 13.35 7.41
C LEU A 191 9.18 13.72 6.75
N TRP A 192 8.81 15.01 6.86
CA TRP A 192 7.61 15.56 6.23
C TRP A 192 7.96 16.79 5.41
N LYS A 193 7.50 16.83 4.16
CA LYS A 193 7.67 17.95 3.23
C LYS A 193 6.32 18.43 2.70
N LYS A 194 6.29 19.68 2.27
CA LYS A 194 5.16 20.29 1.54
C LYS A 194 5.61 20.64 0.14
N ALA A 195 4.75 20.41 -0.84
CA ALA A 195 4.97 20.80 -2.22
C ALA A 195 3.73 21.50 -2.78
N PHE A 196 3.90 22.47 -3.68
CA PHE A 196 2.80 23.10 -4.35
C PHE A 196 2.15 22.12 -5.33
N GLY A 197 0.87 21.79 -5.14
CA GLY A 197 0.20 20.69 -5.86
C GLY A 197 0.03 20.91 -7.37
N MET A 198 0.23 22.14 -7.85
CA MET A 198 0.24 22.48 -9.29
C MET A 198 1.63 22.82 -9.81
N ALA A 199 2.69 22.50 -9.09
CA ALA A 199 4.06 22.62 -9.57
C ALA A 199 4.32 21.65 -10.75
N ASN A 200 5.46 21.84 -11.41
CA ASN A 200 5.90 20.93 -12.47
C ASN A 200 5.99 19.50 -11.93
N VAL A 201 5.48 18.54 -12.68
CA VAL A 201 5.43 17.14 -12.26
C VAL A 201 6.82 16.54 -11.98
N VAL A 202 7.84 16.95 -12.74
CA VAL A 202 9.22 16.48 -12.52
C VAL A 202 9.72 16.92 -11.15
N GLU A 203 9.47 18.17 -10.75
CA GLU A 203 9.83 18.69 -9.43
C GLU A 203 9.05 17.94 -8.33
N LEU A 204 7.76 17.70 -8.54
CA LEU A 204 6.94 16.94 -7.58
C LEU A 204 7.47 15.53 -7.38
N VAL A 205 7.80 14.82 -8.46
CA VAL A 205 8.38 13.48 -8.40
C VAL A 205 9.71 13.50 -7.65
N GLN A 206 10.60 14.46 -7.92
CA GLN A 206 11.86 14.61 -7.19
C GLN A 206 11.66 14.82 -5.70
N VAL A 207 10.67 15.65 -5.30
CA VAL A 207 10.33 15.84 -3.88
C VAL A 207 9.82 14.55 -3.27
N VAL A 208 8.92 13.83 -3.95
CA VAL A 208 8.39 12.54 -3.48
C VAL A 208 9.53 11.52 -3.32
N GLU A 209 10.38 11.36 -4.33
CA GLU A 209 11.52 10.44 -4.27
C GLU A 209 12.50 10.78 -3.14
N SER A 210 12.74 12.07 -2.89
CA SER A 210 13.60 12.50 -1.78
C SER A 210 13.06 12.10 -0.40
N VAL A 211 11.74 11.92 -0.27
CA VAL A 211 11.09 11.46 0.97
C VAL A 211 11.00 9.93 1.00
N VAL A 212 10.69 9.30 -0.13
CA VAL A 212 10.63 7.82 -0.24
C VAL A 212 11.99 7.19 0.03
N ASN A 213 13.07 7.81 -0.46
CA ASN A 213 14.43 7.31 -0.33
C ASN A 213 15.12 7.74 0.99
N ASP A 214 14.44 8.53 1.81
CA ASP A 214 14.96 8.92 3.12
C ASP A 214 15.04 7.71 4.06
N LYS A 215 16.19 7.52 4.68
CA LYS A 215 16.47 6.41 5.61
C LYS A 215 16.55 6.86 7.06
N GLY A 216 16.25 8.14 7.31
CA GLY A 216 16.42 8.76 8.63
C GLY A 216 17.90 9.03 8.94
N ALA A 217 18.12 9.93 9.88
CA ALA A 217 19.46 10.13 10.42
C ALA A 217 19.90 8.87 11.16
N THR A 218 21.05 8.34 10.84
CA THR A 218 21.70 7.27 11.63
C THR A 218 21.96 7.85 13.03
N ARG A 219 21.23 7.37 14.03
CA ARG A 219 21.42 7.70 15.44
C ARG A 219 22.57 6.92 16.02
#